data_8cc441a6aa5d8f1e23468c90adb010aa
#
_entry.id   8cc441a6aa5d8f1e23468c90adb010aa
#
_cell.length_a   1.000
_cell.length_b   1.000
_cell.length_c   1.000
_cell.angle_alpha   90.00
_cell.angle_beta   90.00
_cell.angle_gamma   90.00
#
_symmetry.space_group_name_H-M   'P 1'
#
loop_
_entity.id
_entity.type
_entity.pdbx_description
1 polymer ?
#
loop_
_entity_poly.entity_id
_entity_poly.type
_entity_poly.pdbx_seq_one_letter_code
_entity_poly.pdbx_strand_id
1 'polypeptide(L)'
;MTSSAKQDLLRKLPSVDKLLASPAVADWLQRHPRTLVVQCLRDALEELRRHIANDTGGRCGARHVTEEYVLSEAFRHLEARTRPHLRGAINATGILLHTGLGRSVWPECVVDSMVEELKGYVTLAVDRETGKRSDRDRRVEYILTELTGAEAATVVNNNAAATMLVLSALAAGRETIVSRGQLIEIGGAFRLPDVMAQSGSCLVEVGTTNRTHLADYAGAITEATAVILRVHPSNFRVVGFTSEVSLADLVALARARGLVLFDDLGAGALVDLARFGLPHEPTIQESIAAGADVVISSADKLIGAGQGGIILGRKSLVERIRQHPLAHAFRVDKTCLMALERTLHLFRDPDRLAREHPLYRALATPLEALEACA
;
A
#
# COMPACT_ATOMS: atom_id res chain seq x y z
N MET A 1 35.75 37.72 -10.24
CA MET A 1 35.88 38.77 -9.21
C MET A 1 37.30 38.84 -8.68
N THR A 2 37.79 40.05 -8.35
CA THR A 2 39.10 40.22 -7.68
C THR A 2 39.00 39.77 -6.21
N SER A 3 40.11 39.38 -5.59
CA SER A 3 40.20 39.01 -4.16
C SER A 3 39.65 40.09 -3.23
N SER A 4 39.93 41.38 -3.53
CA SER A 4 39.43 42.52 -2.78
C SER A 4 37.90 42.62 -2.83
N ALA A 5 37.30 42.46 -4.01
CA ALA A 5 35.84 42.55 -4.16
C ALA A 5 35.10 41.42 -3.43
N LYS A 6 35.70 40.22 -3.34
CA LYS A 6 35.15 39.10 -2.54
C LYS A 6 35.16 39.41 -1.05
N GLN A 7 36.28 39.97 -0.55
CA GLN A 7 36.39 40.35 0.85
C GLN A 7 35.37 41.45 1.24
N ASP A 8 35.12 42.40 0.35
CA ASP A 8 34.12 43.45 0.60
C ASP A 8 32.68 42.90 0.66
N LEU A 9 32.35 41.91 -0.15
CA LEU A 9 31.05 41.22 -0.06
C LEU A 9 30.92 40.39 1.24
N LEU A 10 31.98 39.67 1.63
CA LEU A 10 31.96 38.88 2.86
C LEU A 10 31.77 39.74 4.11
N ARG A 11 32.36 40.96 4.14
CA ARG A 11 32.17 41.91 5.23
C ARG A 11 30.76 42.50 5.33
N LYS A 12 30.02 42.55 4.22
CA LYS A 12 28.63 43.04 4.15
C LYS A 12 27.58 42.03 4.57
N LEU A 13 27.95 40.75 4.74
CA LEU A 13 27.01 39.73 5.21
C LEU A 13 26.50 40.13 6.63
N PRO A 14 25.17 40.09 6.85
CA PRO A 14 24.62 40.37 8.17
C PRO A 14 25.04 39.32 9.21
N SER A 15 25.15 39.70 10.46
CA SER A 15 25.37 38.77 11.56
C SER A 15 24.09 37.98 11.87
N VAL A 16 24.22 36.80 12.45
CA VAL A 16 23.09 35.97 12.90
C VAL A 16 22.20 36.77 13.89
N ASP A 17 22.81 37.52 14.79
CA ASP A 17 22.07 38.35 15.79
C ASP A 17 21.22 39.43 15.12
N LYS A 18 21.77 40.07 14.08
CA LYS A 18 21.03 41.06 13.30
C LYS A 18 19.83 40.42 12.58
N LEU A 19 20.03 39.24 11.99
CA LEU A 19 18.96 38.50 11.32
C LEU A 19 17.88 38.03 12.30
N LEU A 20 18.27 37.61 13.51
CA LEU A 20 17.34 37.19 14.56
C LEU A 20 16.44 38.33 15.04
N ALA A 21 16.88 39.59 14.90
CA ALA A 21 16.10 40.77 15.26
C ALA A 21 15.07 41.17 14.18
N SER A 22 15.10 40.52 13.02
CA SER A 22 14.15 40.80 11.92
C SER A 22 12.73 40.39 12.28
N PRO A 23 11.70 41.20 11.93
CA PRO A 23 10.30 40.81 12.12
C PRO A 23 9.91 39.47 11.45
N ALA A 24 10.50 39.19 10.28
CA ALA A 24 10.25 37.93 9.58
C ALA A 24 10.70 36.72 10.41
N VAL A 25 11.82 36.80 11.11
CA VAL A 25 12.34 35.75 11.96
C VAL A 25 11.54 35.60 13.26
N ALA A 26 10.94 36.67 13.75
CA ALA A 26 10.05 36.60 14.91
C ALA A 26 8.84 35.70 14.65
N ASP A 27 8.25 35.73 13.43
CA ASP A 27 7.17 34.81 13.03
C ASP A 27 7.66 33.35 12.95
N TRP A 28 8.87 33.10 12.45
CA TRP A 28 9.45 31.75 12.42
C TRP A 28 9.66 31.18 13.84
N LEU A 29 10.11 32.02 14.77
CA LEU A 29 10.34 31.62 16.17
C LEU A 29 9.05 31.29 16.93
N GLN A 30 7.89 31.76 16.49
CA GLN A 30 6.60 31.35 17.04
C GLN A 30 6.21 29.94 16.61
N ARG A 31 6.67 29.49 15.44
CA ARG A 31 6.28 28.20 14.82
C ARG A 31 7.33 27.11 14.94
N HIS A 32 8.60 27.50 15.15
CA HIS A 32 9.74 26.58 15.11
C HIS A 32 10.69 26.80 16.29
N PRO A 33 11.36 25.73 16.76
CA PRO A 33 12.38 25.85 17.79
C PRO A 33 13.49 26.83 17.39
N ARG A 34 13.91 27.69 18.32
CA ARG A 34 14.96 28.69 18.10
C ARG A 34 16.26 28.08 17.58
N THR A 35 16.64 26.91 18.06
CA THR A 35 17.83 26.17 17.61
C THR A 35 17.79 25.85 16.12
N LEU A 36 16.63 25.43 15.60
CA LEU A 36 16.44 25.15 14.18
C LEU A 36 16.54 26.44 13.34
N VAL A 37 15.87 27.51 13.76
CA VAL A 37 15.90 28.80 13.05
C VAL A 37 17.33 29.35 12.98
N VAL A 38 18.07 29.36 14.11
CA VAL A 38 19.46 29.77 14.15
C VAL A 38 20.34 28.91 13.23
N GLN A 39 20.10 27.61 13.18
CA GLN A 39 20.88 26.74 12.30
C GLN A 39 20.60 27.06 10.82
N CYS A 40 19.35 27.30 10.43
CA CYS A 40 19.01 27.69 9.05
C CYS A 40 19.65 29.03 8.64
N LEU A 41 19.67 30.02 9.55
CA LEU A 41 20.39 31.28 9.32
C LEU A 41 21.89 31.07 9.13
N ARG A 42 22.53 30.24 9.95
CA ARG A 42 23.95 29.90 9.82
C ARG A 42 24.25 29.19 8.51
N ASP A 43 23.43 28.21 8.14
CA ASP A 43 23.61 27.44 6.91
C ASP A 43 23.50 28.32 5.67
N ALA A 44 22.51 29.24 5.63
CA ALA A 44 22.37 30.21 4.54
C ALA A 44 23.60 31.13 4.44
N LEU A 45 24.08 31.63 5.55
CA LEU A 45 25.30 32.47 5.58
C LEU A 45 26.53 31.68 5.13
N GLU A 46 26.68 30.43 5.54
CA GLU A 46 27.79 29.57 5.15
C GLU A 46 27.76 29.20 3.67
N GLU A 47 26.57 28.90 3.14
CA GLU A 47 26.38 28.68 1.71
C GLU A 47 26.75 29.91 0.90
N LEU A 48 26.34 31.09 1.32
CA LEU A 48 26.71 32.35 0.68
C LEU A 48 28.21 32.65 0.76
N ARG A 49 28.85 32.40 1.89
CA ARG A 49 30.33 32.53 2.00
C ARG A 49 31.04 31.62 1.01
N ARG A 50 30.60 30.37 0.88
CA ARG A 50 31.17 29.43 -0.09
C ARG A 50 30.94 29.88 -1.52
N HIS A 51 29.72 30.37 -1.84
CA HIS A 51 29.42 30.89 -3.18
C HIS A 51 30.29 32.09 -3.54
N ILE A 52 30.47 33.06 -2.63
CA ILE A 52 31.33 34.23 -2.85
C ILE A 52 32.79 33.79 -3.01
N ALA A 53 33.28 32.90 -2.15
CA ALA A 53 34.67 32.40 -2.22
C ALA A 53 34.98 31.72 -3.56
N ASN A 54 34.04 30.90 -4.06
CA ASN A 54 34.21 30.10 -5.29
C ASN A 54 33.78 30.84 -6.56
N ASP A 55 33.29 32.08 -6.47
CA ASP A 55 32.83 32.85 -7.64
C ASP A 55 34.01 33.30 -8.50
N THR A 56 34.22 32.62 -9.62
CA THR A 56 35.21 32.99 -10.64
C THR A 56 34.64 33.90 -11.72
N GLY A 57 33.30 33.91 -11.91
CA GLY A 57 32.60 34.57 -12.99
C GLY A 57 31.91 35.89 -12.63
N GLY A 58 32.03 36.38 -11.39
CA GLY A 58 31.39 37.64 -10.94
C GLY A 58 29.86 37.56 -10.84
N ARG A 59 29.31 36.35 -10.59
CA ARG A 59 27.85 36.13 -10.47
C ARG A 59 27.31 36.61 -9.12
N CYS A 60 28.14 36.60 -8.07
CA CYS A 60 27.81 37.14 -6.75
C CYS A 60 28.00 38.65 -6.74
N GLY A 61 26.96 39.40 -6.38
CA GLY A 61 26.97 40.85 -6.30
C GLY A 61 26.31 41.37 -5.01
N ALA A 62 26.21 42.67 -4.86
CA ALA A 62 25.69 43.36 -3.68
C ALA A 62 24.30 42.86 -3.25
N ARG A 63 23.46 42.45 -4.20
CA ARG A 63 22.11 41.92 -3.93
C ARG A 63 22.10 40.63 -3.10
N HIS A 64 23.15 39.80 -3.23
CA HIS A 64 23.21 38.51 -2.53
C HIS A 64 23.68 38.62 -1.07
N VAL A 65 24.14 39.81 -0.65
CA VAL A 65 24.60 40.03 0.73
C VAL A 65 23.63 40.93 1.52
N THR A 66 22.45 41.18 0.95
CA THR A 66 21.38 41.90 1.65
C THR A 66 20.71 41.03 2.70
N GLU A 67 20.18 41.65 3.75
CA GLU A 67 19.43 40.94 4.79
C GLU A 67 18.26 40.14 4.19
N GLU A 68 17.49 40.76 3.30
CA GLU A 68 16.36 40.17 2.61
C GLU A 68 16.74 38.88 1.84
N TYR A 69 17.86 38.93 1.11
CA TYR A 69 18.33 37.77 0.37
C TYR A 69 18.77 36.62 1.30
N VAL A 70 19.51 36.95 2.38
CA VAL A 70 19.95 35.95 3.37
C VAL A 70 18.75 35.34 4.08
N LEU A 71 17.73 36.15 4.41
CA LEU A 71 16.49 35.63 4.99
C LEU A 71 15.72 34.74 4.03
N SER A 72 15.66 35.06 2.74
CA SER A 72 15.01 34.20 1.75
C SER A 72 15.68 32.82 1.64
N GLU A 73 17.02 32.79 1.65
CA GLU A 73 17.77 31.53 1.63
C GLU A 73 17.60 30.77 2.95
N ALA A 74 17.65 31.45 4.09
CA ALA A 74 17.40 30.80 5.39
C ALA A 74 15.98 30.22 5.50
N PHE A 75 14.98 30.92 4.94
CA PHE A 75 13.60 30.42 4.87
C PHE A 75 13.50 29.18 3.99
N ARG A 76 14.18 29.14 2.85
CA ARG A 76 14.27 27.96 1.99
C ARG A 76 14.84 26.75 2.75
N HIS A 77 15.91 26.95 3.55
CA HIS A 77 16.45 25.92 4.43
C HIS A 77 15.46 25.48 5.51
N LEU A 78 14.72 26.43 6.09
CA LEU A 78 13.72 26.16 7.11
C LEU A 78 12.55 25.33 6.52
N GLU A 79 12.01 25.76 5.38
CA GLU A 79 10.97 25.01 4.67
C GLU A 79 11.43 23.60 4.30
N ALA A 80 12.63 23.47 3.75
CA ALA A 80 13.18 22.16 3.36
C ALA A 80 13.26 21.15 4.55
N ARG A 81 13.48 21.67 5.78
CA ARG A 81 13.61 20.88 6.99
C ARG A 81 12.28 20.63 7.73
N THR A 82 11.31 21.51 7.56
CA THR A 82 10.05 21.47 8.33
C THR A 82 8.86 21.04 7.49
N ARG A 83 8.92 21.22 6.18
CA ARG A 83 7.86 20.83 5.26
C ARG A 83 7.74 19.31 5.21
N PRO A 84 6.55 18.74 5.40
CA PRO A 84 6.33 17.30 5.27
C PRO A 84 6.84 16.78 3.92
N HIS A 85 7.57 15.66 3.96
CA HIS A 85 8.13 15.06 2.76
C HIS A 85 7.04 14.40 1.91
N LEU A 86 6.12 13.66 2.56
CA LEU A 86 4.93 13.10 1.91
C LEU A 86 3.87 14.19 1.73
N ARG A 87 3.51 14.45 0.50
CA ARG A 87 2.59 15.53 0.10
C ARG A 87 1.68 15.09 -1.02
N GLY A 88 0.56 15.80 -1.18
CA GLY A 88 -0.32 15.61 -2.32
C GLY A 88 0.42 15.78 -3.65
N ALA A 89 0.06 14.96 -4.62
CA ALA A 89 0.58 14.97 -5.99
C ALA A 89 -0.56 14.82 -6.98
N ILE A 90 -0.40 15.39 -8.16
CA ILE A 90 -1.28 15.15 -9.29
C ILE A 90 -0.77 13.91 -10.02
N ASN A 91 -1.62 12.89 -10.16
CA ASN A 91 -1.27 11.69 -10.90
C ASN A 91 -1.50 11.90 -12.40
N ALA A 92 -0.43 12.15 -13.14
CA ALA A 92 -0.44 12.25 -14.61
C ALA A 92 0.29 11.07 -15.27
N THR A 93 0.40 9.92 -14.60
CA THR A 93 1.17 8.76 -15.10
C THR A 93 0.36 7.85 -16.02
N GLY A 94 -0.97 7.98 -16.07
CA GLY A 94 -1.85 7.04 -16.76
C GLY A 94 -2.12 5.74 -16.00
N ILE A 95 -1.62 5.59 -14.76
CA ILE A 95 -1.80 4.40 -13.93
C ILE A 95 -2.55 4.79 -12.65
N LEU A 96 -3.81 4.36 -12.51
CA LEU A 96 -4.65 4.70 -11.36
C LEU A 96 -4.07 4.18 -10.04
N LEU A 97 -3.61 2.94 -10.00
CA LEU A 97 -3.04 2.28 -8.81
C LEU A 97 -1.51 2.36 -8.76
N HIS A 98 -0.96 3.55 -9.07
CA HIS A 98 0.48 3.75 -9.15
C HIS A 98 1.16 3.60 -7.78
N THR A 99 2.07 2.63 -7.65
CA THR A 99 2.74 2.28 -6.39
C THR A 99 3.49 3.46 -5.76
N GLY A 100 4.24 4.22 -6.56
CA GLY A 100 5.01 5.39 -6.09
C GLY A 100 4.15 6.58 -5.65
N LEU A 101 2.83 6.57 -5.97
CA LEU A 101 1.86 7.59 -5.57
C LEU A 101 0.89 7.11 -4.50
N GLY A 102 1.18 5.97 -3.85
CA GLY A 102 0.40 5.46 -2.73
C GLY A 102 -0.77 4.55 -3.13
N ARG A 103 -0.85 4.11 -4.40
CA ARG A 103 -1.91 3.25 -4.95
C ARG A 103 -3.28 3.90 -4.92
N SER A 104 -4.26 3.30 -4.23
CA SER A 104 -5.64 3.79 -4.21
C SER A 104 -5.80 5.05 -3.37
N VAL A 105 -6.58 5.99 -3.88
CA VAL A 105 -7.01 7.18 -3.13
C VAL A 105 -8.24 6.81 -2.31
N TRP A 106 -8.24 7.16 -1.04
CA TRP A 106 -9.37 6.89 -0.15
C TRP A 106 -10.58 7.76 -0.50
N PRO A 107 -11.80 7.26 -0.37
CA PRO A 107 -13.00 8.07 -0.52
C PRO A 107 -13.01 9.23 0.48
N GLU A 108 -13.40 10.42 0.01
CA GLU A 108 -13.45 11.63 0.85
C GLU A 108 -14.35 11.42 2.08
N CYS A 109 -15.52 10.82 1.89
CA CYS A 109 -16.43 10.49 2.99
C CYS A 109 -15.81 9.55 4.04
N VAL A 110 -14.88 8.68 3.65
CA VAL A 110 -14.13 7.83 4.58
C VAL A 110 -13.14 8.67 5.37
N VAL A 111 -12.34 9.50 4.69
CA VAL A 111 -11.36 10.38 5.34
C VAL A 111 -12.04 11.31 6.34
N ASP A 112 -13.09 12.03 5.91
CA ASP A 112 -13.80 12.98 6.76
C ASP A 112 -14.39 12.34 8.01
N SER A 113 -14.98 11.14 7.85
CA SER A 113 -15.51 10.40 8.98
C SER A 113 -14.45 9.93 9.98
N MET A 114 -13.17 9.81 9.57
CA MET A 114 -12.07 9.39 10.44
C MET A 114 -11.42 10.54 11.19
N VAL A 115 -11.41 11.75 10.61
CA VAL A 115 -10.62 12.89 11.13
C VAL A 115 -10.99 13.22 12.57
N GLU A 116 -12.28 13.30 12.91
CA GLU A 116 -12.73 13.66 14.27
C GLU A 116 -12.40 12.57 15.29
N GLU A 117 -12.57 11.30 14.91
CA GLU A 117 -12.31 10.19 15.83
C GLU A 117 -10.83 9.99 16.10
N LEU A 118 -9.97 10.27 15.10
CA LEU A 118 -8.51 10.14 15.24
C LEU A 118 -7.89 11.23 16.13
N LYS A 119 -8.63 12.29 16.47
CA LYS A 119 -8.21 13.29 17.46
C LYS A 119 -8.19 12.74 18.89
N GLY A 120 -8.81 11.58 19.14
CA GLY A 120 -8.91 10.97 20.45
C GLY A 120 -8.61 9.47 20.49
N TYR A 121 -9.02 8.83 21.58
CA TYR A 121 -8.98 7.38 21.70
C TYR A 121 -10.09 6.74 20.88
N VAL A 122 -9.79 5.60 20.24
CA VAL A 122 -10.76 4.79 19.51
C VAL A 122 -10.92 3.40 20.12
N THR A 123 -12.12 2.84 20.05
CA THR A 123 -12.42 1.49 20.53
C THR A 123 -11.93 0.46 19.51
N LEU A 124 -10.66 0.08 19.60
CA LEU A 124 -10.02 -0.83 18.64
C LEU A 124 -10.23 -2.30 19.01
N ALA A 125 -10.04 -2.64 20.30
CA ALA A 125 -10.12 -4.02 20.79
C ALA A 125 -10.97 -4.08 22.09
N VAL A 126 -12.00 -3.24 22.14
CA VAL A 126 -12.97 -3.17 23.22
C VAL A 126 -14.36 -3.13 22.62
N ASP A 127 -15.23 -4.01 23.05
CA ASP A 127 -16.65 -4.00 22.72
C ASP A 127 -17.33 -2.86 23.50
N ARG A 128 -18.00 -1.95 22.77
CA ARG A 128 -18.58 -0.73 23.38
C ARG A 128 -19.77 -1.01 24.30
N GLU A 129 -20.50 -2.08 24.06
CA GLU A 129 -21.71 -2.41 24.84
C GLU A 129 -21.35 -3.13 26.14
N THR A 130 -20.39 -4.05 26.05
CA THR A 130 -20.01 -4.89 27.19
C THR A 130 -18.79 -4.40 27.95
N GLY A 131 -18.00 -3.48 27.38
CA GLY A 131 -16.71 -3.05 27.92
C GLY A 131 -15.62 -4.12 27.91
N LYS A 132 -15.90 -5.30 27.37
CA LYS A 132 -14.97 -6.43 27.36
C LYS A 132 -14.01 -6.35 26.18
N ARG A 133 -12.89 -7.06 26.30
CA ARG A 133 -11.94 -7.23 25.19
C ARG A 133 -12.61 -7.95 24.03
N SER A 134 -12.41 -7.45 22.81
CA SER A 134 -12.87 -8.05 21.56
C SER A 134 -11.72 -8.15 20.55
N ASP A 135 -11.93 -8.92 19.48
CA ASP A 135 -11.01 -8.94 18.36
C ASP A 135 -11.05 -7.60 17.62
N ARG A 136 -9.87 -7.10 17.25
CA ARG A 136 -9.70 -5.77 16.66
C ARG A 136 -10.25 -5.64 15.24
N ASP A 137 -10.34 -6.73 14.50
CA ASP A 137 -10.84 -6.80 13.11
C ASP A 137 -12.27 -7.35 13.01
N ARG A 138 -12.95 -7.56 14.14
CA ARG A 138 -14.31 -8.16 14.21
C ARG A 138 -15.33 -7.45 13.31
N ARG A 139 -15.30 -6.13 13.24
CA ARG A 139 -16.22 -5.38 12.37
C ARG A 139 -15.90 -5.53 10.91
N VAL A 140 -14.60 -5.51 10.58
CA VAL A 140 -14.11 -5.76 9.22
C VAL A 140 -14.43 -7.18 8.78
N GLU A 141 -14.23 -8.17 9.66
CA GLU A 141 -14.63 -9.56 9.42
C GLU A 141 -16.11 -9.67 9.09
N TYR A 142 -16.98 -9.05 9.90
CA TYR A 142 -18.43 -9.07 9.66
C TYR A 142 -18.81 -8.56 8.27
N ILE A 143 -18.26 -7.43 7.85
CA ILE A 143 -18.58 -6.85 6.53
C ILE A 143 -17.96 -7.70 5.41
N LEU A 144 -16.74 -8.18 5.57
CA LEU A 144 -16.09 -9.03 4.57
C LEU A 144 -16.86 -10.34 4.36
N THR A 145 -17.29 -11.00 5.43
CA THR A 145 -18.08 -12.23 5.32
C THR A 145 -19.45 -11.99 4.70
N GLU A 146 -20.09 -10.85 5.02
CA GLU A 146 -21.34 -10.43 4.38
C GLU A 146 -21.19 -10.20 2.87
N LEU A 147 -20.13 -9.48 2.46
CA LEU A 147 -19.90 -9.14 1.05
C LEU A 147 -19.41 -10.32 0.21
N THR A 148 -18.71 -11.28 0.81
CA THR A 148 -18.01 -12.33 0.05
C THR A 148 -18.61 -13.73 0.20
N GLY A 149 -19.42 -13.96 1.24
CA GLY A 149 -19.93 -15.28 1.59
C GLY A 149 -18.89 -16.19 2.28
N ALA A 150 -17.71 -15.69 2.64
CA ALA A 150 -16.72 -16.43 3.41
C ALA A 150 -17.22 -16.73 4.83
N GLU A 151 -16.76 -17.85 5.43
CA GLU A 151 -17.13 -18.23 6.80
C GLU A 151 -16.45 -17.35 7.86
N ALA A 152 -15.22 -16.88 7.58
CA ALA A 152 -14.44 -16.01 8.45
C ALA A 152 -13.45 -15.16 7.65
N ALA A 153 -13.00 -14.04 8.25
CA ALA A 153 -12.01 -13.17 7.64
C ALA A 153 -11.09 -12.55 8.71
N THR A 154 -9.85 -12.26 8.34
CA THR A 154 -8.91 -11.48 9.18
C THR A 154 -8.06 -10.57 8.30
N VAL A 155 -7.39 -9.59 8.90
CA VAL A 155 -6.60 -8.59 8.17
C VAL A 155 -5.22 -8.45 8.77
N VAL A 156 -4.22 -8.46 7.91
CA VAL A 156 -2.81 -8.18 8.22
C VAL A 156 -2.32 -6.95 7.46
N ASN A 157 -1.09 -6.50 7.68
CA ASN A 157 -0.59 -5.22 7.20
C ASN A 157 -0.41 -5.10 5.67
N ASN A 158 -0.32 -6.20 4.93
CA ASN A 158 -0.31 -6.24 3.46
C ASN A 158 -0.46 -7.66 2.92
N ASN A 159 -0.64 -7.81 1.59
CA ASN A 159 -0.86 -9.12 0.96
C ASN A 159 0.37 -10.05 1.04
N ALA A 160 1.59 -9.51 1.01
CA ALA A 160 2.81 -10.31 1.17
C ALA A 160 2.87 -10.96 2.57
N ALA A 161 2.49 -10.22 3.60
CA ALA A 161 2.36 -10.74 4.96
C ALA A 161 1.22 -11.76 5.07
N ALA A 162 0.12 -11.57 4.34
CA ALA A 162 -0.96 -12.55 4.26
C ALA A 162 -0.47 -13.88 3.65
N THR A 163 0.22 -13.83 2.51
CA THR A 163 0.83 -15.01 1.87
C THR A 163 1.77 -15.74 2.83
N MET A 164 2.70 -14.99 3.46
CA MET A 164 3.65 -15.56 4.41
C MET A 164 2.94 -16.19 5.62
N LEU A 165 1.97 -15.51 6.20
CA LEU A 165 1.23 -15.99 7.38
C LEU A 165 0.42 -17.24 7.08
N VAL A 166 -0.31 -17.26 5.94
CA VAL A 166 -1.10 -18.43 5.52
C VAL A 166 -0.20 -19.63 5.33
N LEU A 167 0.91 -19.49 4.58
CA LEU A 167 1.83 -20.59 4.34
C LEU A 167 2.53 -21.06 5.62
N SER A 168 2.98 -20.12 6.48
CA SER A 168 3.58 -20.48 7.77
C SER A 168 2.60 -21.24 8.67
N ALA A 169 1.34 -20.84 8.69
CA ALA A 169 0.33 -21.48 9.53
C ALA A 169 -0.12 -22.85 9.00
N LEU A 170 -0.19 -23.03 7.66
CA LEU A 170 -0.82 -24.19 7.03
C LEU A 170 0.17 -25.18 6.39
N ALA A 171 1.37 -24.72 6.01
CA ALA A 171 2.32 -25.50 5.21
C ALA A 171 3.78 -25.45 5.71
N ALA A 172 4.07 -24.93 6.89
CA ALA A 172 5.44 -24.94 7.43
C ALA A 172 5.96 -26.38 7.55
N GLY A 173 7.16 -26.66 6.97
CA GLY A 173 7.77 -27.97 6.90
C GLY A 173 7.09 -28.94 5.94
N ARG A 174 6.11 -28.49 5.17
CA ARG A 174 5.36 -29.27 4.19
C ARG A 174 5.41 -28.64 2.79
N GLU A 175 5.00 -29.40 1.79
CA GLU A 175 5.02 -28.96 0.40
C GLU A 175 3.81 -28.09 0.05
N THR A 176 4.08 -27.04 -0.74
CA THR A 176 3.07 -26.25 -1.44
C THR A 176 3.32 -26.32 -2.93
N ILE A 177 2.34 -26.81 -3.68
CA ILE A 177 2.40 -26.94 -5.14
C ILE A 177 1.92 -25.64 -5.77
N VAL A 178 2.70 -25.12 -6.73
CA VAL A 178 2.36 -23.91 -7.50
C VAL A 178 2.78 -24.04 -8.97
N SER A 179 2.02 -23.43 -9.88
CA SER A 179 2.40 -23.40 -11.31
C SER A 179 3.63 -22.49 -11.52
N ARG A 180 4.59 -22.93 -12.35
CA ARG A 180 5.74 -22.11 -12.75
C ARG A 180 5.34 -20.78 -13.38
N GLY A 181 4.24 -20.76 -14.15
CA GLY A 181 3.69 -19.53 -14.72
C GLY A 181 3.17 -18.53 -13.70
N GLN A 182 2.98 -18.93 -12.44
CA GLN A 182 2.47 -18.12 -11.34
C GLN A 182 3.54 -17.71 -10.31
N LEU A 183 4.82 -18.00 -10.57
CA LEU A 183 5.95 -17.57 -9.75
C LEU A 183 6.26 -16.11 -10.06
N ILE A 184 5.52 -15.22 -9.42
CA ILE A 184 5.52 -13.77 -9.72
C ILE A 184 6.61 -13.00 -8.98
N GLU A 185 7.04 -11.88 -9.59
CA GLU A 185 7.79 -10.80 -8.95
C GLU A 185 6.99 -9.50 -9.08
N ILE A 186 6.78 -8.79 -7.97
CA ILE A 186 5.98 -7.54 -7.92
C ILE A 186 6.70 -6.48 -7.09
N GLY A 187 6.63 -5.22 -7.53
CA GLY A 187 7.07 -4.06 -6.73
C GLY A 187 8.58 -4.01 -6.47
N GLY A 188 9.38 -4.66 -7.29
CA GLY A 188 10.85 -4.58 -7.28
C GLY A 188 11.58 -5.45 -6.26
N ALA A 189 10.87 -6.11 -5.33
CA ALA A 189 11.52 -6.95 -4.33
C ALA A 189 10.66 -8.14 -3.83
N PHE A 190 9.35 -8.14 -4.07
CA PHE A 190 8.50 -9.27 -3.68
C PHE A 190 8.59 -10.37 -4.73
N ARG A 191 9.22 -11.47 -4.36
CA ARG A 191 9.29 -12.71 -5.13
C ARG A 191 8.56 -13.80 -4.39
N LEU A 192 7.57 -14.42 -5.02
CA LEU A 192 6.79 -15.48 -4.39
C LEU A 192 7.65 -16.64 -3.88
N PRO A 193 8.64 -17.16 -4.63
CA PRO A 193 9.52 -18.23 -4.13
C PRO A 193 10.27 -17.85 -2.85
N ASP A 194 10.75 -16.59 -2.73
CA ASP A 194 11.48 -16.13 -1.55
C ASP A 194 10.55 -16.03 -0.33
N VAL A 195 9.31 -15.59 -0.53
CA VAL A 195 8.28 -15.56 0.53
C VAL A 195 7.91 -16.96 0.98
N MET A 196 7.75 -17.90 0.05
CA MET A 196 7.49 -19.30 0.36
C MET A 196 8.62 -19.90 1.19
N ALA A 197 9.86 -19.70 0.78
CA ALA A 197 11.03 -20.17 1.53
C ALA A 197 11.06 -19.60 2.96
N GLN A 198 10.79 -18.28 3.12
CA GLN A 198 10.74 -17.63 4.44
C GLN A 198 9.56 -18.09 5.30
N SER A 199 8.48 -18.55 4.70
CA SER A 199 7.33 -19.12 5.44
C SER A 199 7.61 -20.50 6.04
N GLY A 200 8.70 -21.13 5.64
CA GLY A 200 9.04 -22.50 5.99
C GLY A 200 8.32 -23.55 5.14
N SER A 201 7.55 -23.16 4.12
CA SER A 201 6.93 -24.07 3.18
C SER A 201 7.90 -24.52 2.09
N CYS A 202 7.86 -25.78 1.70
CA CYS A 202 8.65 -26.31 0.60
C CYS A 202 7.94 -26.06 -0.73
N LEU A 203 8.54 -25.27 -1.60
CA LEU A 203 8.02 -24.99 -2.95
C LEU A 203 8.14 -26.22 -3.84
N VAL A 204 7.02 -26.65 -4.45
CA VAL A 204 6.95 -27.65 -5.51
C VAL A 204 6.37 -27.02 -6.77
N GLU A 205 7.23 -26.80 -7.76
CA GLU A 205 6.87 -26.15 -9.02
C GLU A 205 6.33 -27.19 -10.03
N VAL A 206 5.19 -26.87 -10.67
CA VAL A 206 4.58 -27.75 -11.68
C VAL A 206 4.36 -27.03 -13.02
N GLY A 207 4.26 -27.83 -14.09
CA GLY A 207 4.07 -27.31 -15.44
C GLY A 207 5.28 -26.58 -15.99
N THR A 208 5.03 -25.63 -16.89
CA THR A 208 6.02 -24.79 -17.55
C THR A 208 5.63 -23.30 -17.40
N THR A 209 6.45 -22.39 -17.93
CA THR A 209 6.20 -20.94 -17.86
C THR A 209 4.83 -20.55 -18.44
N ASN A 210 4.40 -21.19 -19.53
CA ASN A 210 3.20 -20.81 -20.27
C ASN A 210 2.10 -21.89 -20.27
N ARG A 211 2.40 -23.11 -19.83
CA ARG A 211 1.40 -24.20 -19.81
C ARG A 211 1.52 -25.02 -18.55
N THR A 212 0.40 -25.18 -17.88
CA THR A 212 0.22 -26.07 -16.74
C THR A 212 -1.10 -26.81 -16.89
N HIS A 213 -1.07 -28.12 -16.69
CA HIS A 213 -2.24 -29.00 -16.80
C HIS A 213 -2.58 -29.58 -15.44
N LEU A 214 -3.82 -30.03 -15.27
CA LEU A 214 -4.28 -30.66 -14.02
C LEU A 214 -3.43 -31.88 -13.66
N ALA A 215 -2.97 -32.63 -14.66
CA ALA A 215 -2.10 -33.79 -14.48
C ALA A 215 -0.75 -33.42 -13.85
N ASP A 216 -0.22 -32.22 -14.10
CA ASP A 216 1.04 -31.77 -13.52
C ASP A 216 0.88 -31.59 -12.00
N TYR A 217 -0.24 -30.98 -11.55
CA TYR A 217 -0.57 -30.88 -10.13
C TYR A 217 -0.80 -32.26 -9.50
N ALA A 218 -1.62 -33.07 -10.13
CA ALA A 218 -1.97 -34.40 -9.60
C ALA A 218 -0.75 -35.31 -9.45
N GLY A 219 0.19 -35.26 -10.40
CA GLY A 219 1.43 -36.04 -10.39
C GLY A 219 2.47 -35.57 -9.37
N ALA A 220 2.39 -34.32 -8.92
CA ALA A 220 3.32 -33.75 -7.94
C ALA A 220 2.86 -33.94 -6.48
N ILE A 221 1.63 -34.40 -6.24
CA ILE A 221 1.10 -34.60 -4.88
C ILE A 221 1.80 -35.78 -4.21
N THR A 222 2.36 -35.52 -3.02
CA THR A 222 2.98 -36.52 -2.13
C THR A 222 2.30 -36.49 -0.75
N GLU A 223 2.72 -37.39 0.15
CA GLU A 223 2.27 -37.38 1.55
C GLU A 223 2.71 -36.09 2.31
N ALA A 224 3.79 -35.46 1.85
CA ALA A 224 4.28 -34.20 2.40
C ALA A 224 3.47 -32.98 1.92
N THR A 225 2.68 -33.11 0.86
CA THR A 225 1.90 -31.98 0.31
C THR A 225 0.81 -31.52 1.29
N ALA A 226 0.71 -30.21 1.52
CA ALA A 226 -0.31 -29.60 2.36
C ALA A 226 -1.24 -28.66 1.58
N VAL A 227 -0.69 -27.90 0.64
CA VAL A 227 -1.37 -26.79 -0.02
C VAL A 227 -1.18 -26.87 -1.53
N ILE A 228 -2.24 -26.60 -2.27
CA ILE A 228 -2.18 -26.16 -3.67
C ILE A 228 -2.38 -24.66 -3.67
N LEU A 229 -1.38 -23.91 -4.13
CA LEU A 229 -1.44 -22.44 -4.24
C LEU A 229 -1.71 -22.05 -5.69
N ARG A 230 -2.76 -21.29 -5.90
CA ARG A 230 -3.03 -20.56 -7.14
C ARG A 230 -2.75 -19.08 -6.93
N VAL A 231 -2.03 -18.46 -7.86
CA VAL A 231 -1.74 -17.00 -7.83
C VAL A 231 -2.26 -16.39 -9.11
N HIS A 232 -3.17 -15.42 -8.95
CA HIS A 232 -3.71 -14.69 -10.08
C HIS A 232 -2.71 -13.63 -10.60
N PRO A 233 -2.37 -13.63 -11.91
CA PRO A 233 -1.44 -12.65 -12.50
C PRO A 233 -2.12 -11.28 -12.69
N SER A 234 -2.40 -10.58 -11.59
CA SER A 234 -3.18 -9.34 -11.56
C SER A 234 -2.52 -8.14 -12.26
N ASN A 235 -1.21 -8.20 -12.57
CA ASN A 235 -0.44 -7.07 -13.11
C ASN A 235 0.31 -7.37 -14.42
N PHE A 236 0.18 -8.58 -14.96
CA PHE A 236 0.74 -8.96 -16.26
C PHE A 236 -0.16 -10.00 -16.94
N ARG A 237 0.09 -10.25 -18.23
CA ARG A 237 -0.59 -11.30 -18.99
C ARG A 237 0.44 -12.08 -19.79
N VAL A 238 0.25 -13.40 -19.84
CA VAL A 238 0.97 -14.28 -20.77
C VAL A 238 0.07 -14.50 -21.98
N VAL A 239 0.57 -14.14 -23.17
CA VAL A 239 -0.22 -14.19 -24.42
C VAL A 239 0.42 -15.18 -25.38
N GLY A 240 -0.39 -15.90 -26.15
CA GLY A 240 0.03 -16.86 -27.15
C GLY A 240 -0.35 -18.30 -26.79
N PHE A 241 0.59 -19.22 -26.86
CA PHE A 241 0.34 -20.64 -26.59
C PHE A 241 0.32 -20.92 -25.08
N THR A 242 -0.73 -20.50 -24.38
CA THR A 242 -0.89 -20.63 -22.94
C THR A 242 -1.94 -21.67 -22.57
N SER A 243 -1.82 -22.27 -21.37
CA SER A 243 -2.81 -23.10 -20.74
C SER A 243 -2.70 -23.00 -19.23
N GLU A 244 -3.82 -22.70 -18.57
CA GLU A 244 -3.94 -22.64 -17.11
C GLU A 244 -5.01 -23.62 -16.64
N VAL A 245 -4.87 -24.10 -15.40
CA VAL A 245 -5.88 -24.95 -14.76
C VAL A 245 -6.93 -24.05 -14.12
N SER A 246 -8.19 -24.36 -14.34
CA SER A 246 -9.29 -23.59 -13.75
C SER A 246 -9.28 -23.72 -12.22
N LEU A 247 -9.77 -22.67 -11.53
CA LEU A 247 -9.94 -22.72 -10.07
C LEU A 247 -10.83 -23.89 -9.65
N ALA A 248 -11.91 -24.16 -10.37
CA ALA A 248 -12.82 -25.25 -10.08
C ALA A 248 -12.15 -26.63 -10.13
N ASP A 249 -11.27 -26.86 -11.13
CA ASP A 249 -10.52 -28.12 -11.25
C ASP A 249 -9.51 -28.28 -10.12
N LEU A 250 -8.83 -27.19 -9.72
CA LEU A 250 -7.91 -27.20 -8.58
C LEU A 250 -8.63 -27.45 -7.26
N VAL A 251 -9.82 -26.85 -7.06
CA VAL A 251 -10.68 -27.12 -5.90
C VAL A 251 -11.09 -28.61 -5.86
N ALA A 252 -11.53 -29.15 -6.98
CA ALA A 252 -11.91 -30.56 -7.06
C ALA A 252 -10.74 -31.51 -6.72
N LEU A 253 -9.54 -31.21 -7.27
CA LEU A 253 -8.33 -31.97 -7.00
C LEU A 253 -7.91 -31.87 -5.51
N ALA A 254 -7.85 -30.67 -4.96
CA ALA A 254 -7.48 -30.41 -3.56
C ALA A 254 -8.43 -31.16 -2.61
N ARG A 255 -9.73 -31.07 -2.84
CA ARG A 255 -10.77 -31.75 -2.05
C ARG A 255 -10.63 -33.26 -2.13
N ALA A 256 -10.42 -33.82 -3.31
CA ALA A 256 -10.24 -35.28 -3.51
C ALA A 256 -8.98 -35.82 -2.80
N ARG A 257 -8.00 -34.99 -2.55
CA ARG A 257 -6.72 -35.35 -1.92
C ARG A 257 -6.59 -34.87 -0.47
N GLY A 258 -7.62 -34.22 0.09
CA GLY A 258 -7.58 -33.67 1.46
C GLY A 258 -6.56 -32.56 1.66
N LEU A 259 -6.25 -31.80 0.60
CA LEU A 259 -5.34 -30.65 0.59
C LEU A 259 -6.11 -29.34 0.76
N VAL A 260 -5.40 -28.30 1.18
CA VAL A 260 -5.93 -26.94 1.22
C VAL A 260 -5.72 -26.27 -0.14
N LEU A 261 -6.80 -25.72 -0.73
CA LEU A 261 -6.67 -24.81 -1.86
C LEU A 261 -6.57 -23.37 -1.37
N PHE A 262 -5.43 -22.76 -1.63
CA PHE A 262 -5.13 -21.38 -1.31
C PHE A 262 -5.09 -20.55 -2.61
N ASP A 263 -5.95 -19.51 -2.71
CA ASP A 263 -6.07 -18.63 -3.87
C ASP A 263 -5.60 -17.22 -3.53
N ASP A 264 -4.49 -16.78 -4.12
CA ASP A 264 -3.97 -15.40 -4.01
C ASP A 264 -4.43 -14.58 -5.21
N LEU A 265 -5.45 -13.75 -5.01
CA LEU A 265 -6.00 -12.87 -6.03
C LEU A 265 -5.16 -11.60 -6.26
N GLY A 266 -4.32 -11.25 -5.31
CA GLY A 266 -3.49 -10.04 -5.41
C GLY A 266 -4.28 -8.74 -5.44
N ALA A 267 -5.05 -8.47 -6.49
CA ALA A 267 -5.81 -7.24 -6.66
C ALA A 267 -7.11 -7.17 -5.86
N GLY A 268 -7.83 -8.30 -5.73
CA GLY A 268 -9.00 -8.48 -4.88
C GLY A 268 -10.22 -7.65 -5.24
N ALA A 269 -10.81 -7.91 -6.40
CA ALA A 269 -12.07 -7.27 -6.76
C ALA A 269 -13.22 -7.77 -5.88
N LEU A 270 -14.07 -6.84 -5.41
CA LEU A 270 -15.38 -7.12 -4.81
C LEU A 270 -16.53 -6.81 -5.77
N VAL A 271 -16.23 -6.22 -6.91
CA VAL A 271 -17.17 -5.91 -7.99
C VAL A 271 -16.51 -6.27 -9.30
N ASP A 272 -17.27 -6.95 -10.18
CA ASP A 272 -16.79 -7.26 -11.52
C ASP A 272 -16.55 -5.98 -12.32
N LEU A 273 -15.33 -5.79 -12.81
CA LEU A 273 -14.93 -4.64 -13.60
C LEU A 273 -15.61 -4.58 -14.96
N ALA A 274 -16.24 -5.67 -15.44
CA ALA A 274 -17.04 -5.69 -16.66
C ALA A 274 -18.21 -4.69 -16.59
N ARG A 275 -18.70 -4.35 -15.40
CA ARG A 275 -19.72 -3.28 -15.20
C ARG A 275 -19.25 -1.90 -15.68
N PHE A 276 -17.95 -1.68 -15.77
CA PHE A 276 -17.31 -0.42 -16.20
C PHE A 276 -16.76 -0.54 -17.63
N GLY A 277 -17.15 -1.56 -18.39
CA GLY A 277 -16.67 -1.79 -19.75
C GLY A 277 -15.23 -2.33 -19.84
N LEU A 278 -14.68 -2.80 -18.73
CA LEU A 278 -13.35 -3.41 -18.66
C LEU A 278 -13.43 -4.94 -18.77
N PRO A 279 -12.32 -5.63 -19.07
CA PRO A 279 -12.28 -7.08 -18.99
C PRO A 279 -12.68 -7.56 -17.59
N HIS A 280 -13.28 -8.76 -17.54
CA HIS A 280 -13.58 -9.42 -16.28
C HIS A 280 -12.30 -9.60 -15.43
N GLU A 281 -12.39 -9.22 -14.15
CA GLU A 281 -11.37 -9.46 -13.14
C GLU A 281 -11.96 -10.41 -12.09
N PRO A 282 -11.29 -11.52 -11.77
CA PRO A 282 -11.79 -12.49 -10.78
C PRO A 282 -12.11 -11.80 -9.44
N THR A 283 -13.31 -12.05 -8.93
CA THR A 283 -13.76 -11.50 -7.66
C THR A 283 -13.48 -12.44 -6.49
N ILE A 284 -13.42 -11.88 -5.29
CA ILE A 284 -13.28 -12.67 -4.05
C ILE A 284 -14.47 -13.61 -3.90
N GLN A 285 -15.69 -13.15 -4.23
CA GLN A 285 -16.92 -13.95 -4.17
C GLN A 285 -16.85 -15.19 -5.07
N GLU A 286 -16.31 -15.04 -6.28
CA GLU A 286 -16.14 -16.17 -7.21
C GLU A 286 -15.18 -17.21 -6.66
N SER A 287 -14.06 -16.79 -6.04
CA SER A 287 -13.10 -17.73 -5.44
C SER A 287 -13.72 -18.49 -4.25
N ILE A 288 -14.46 -17.80 -3.39
CA ILE A 288 -15.17 -18.42 -2.27
C ILE A 288 -16.27 -19.36 -2.77
N ALA A 289 -17.09 -18.92 -3.75
CA ALA A 289 -18.15 -19.74 -4.32
C ALA A 289 -17.63 -20.96 -5.06
N ALA A 290 -16.49 -20.87 -5.71
CA ALA A 290 -15.81 -22.03 -6.33
C ALA A 290 -15.32 -23.05 -5.29
N GLY A 291 -15.18 -22.65 -4.03
CA GLY A 291 -14.81 -23.53 -2.92
C GLY A 291 -13.32 -23.46 -2.56
N ALA A 292 -12.63 -22.37 -2.85
CA ALA A 292 -11.30 -22.12 -2.31
C ALA A 292 -11.34 -22.13 -0.76
N ASP A 293 -10.39 -22.80 -0.14
CA ASP A 293 -10.35 -22.95 1.31
C ASP A 293 -9.85 -21.68 2.01
N VAL A 294 -8.89 -20.99 1.38
CA VAL A 294 -8.36 -19.69 1.80
C VAL A 294 -8.18 -18.81 0.58
N VAL A 295 -8.63 -17.57 0.67
CA VAL A 295 -8.46 -16.53 -0.35
C VAL A 295 -7.77 -15.34 0.27
N ILE A 296 -6.77 -14.76 -0.41
CA ILE A 296 -6.15 -13.51 0.04
C ILE A 296 -6.17 -12.43 -1.03
N SER A 297 -6.10 -11.19 -0.56
CA SER A 297 -6.16 -10.02 -1.42
C SER A 297 -5.58 -8.77 -0.75
N SER A 298 -5.10 -7.83 -1.57
CA SER A 298 -4.69 -6.49 -1.12
C SER A 298 -5.91 -5.58 -0.90
N ALA A 299 -5.98 -4.89 0.24
CA ALA A 299 -7.03 -3.91 0.52
C ALA A 299 -6.81 -2.57 -0.19
N ASP A 300 -5.58 -2.22 -0.53
CA ASP A 300 -5.18 -0.93 -1.11
C ASP A 300 -5.11 -0.91 -2.65
N LYS A 301 -5.70 -1.92 -3.30
CA LYS A 301 -5.82 -2.00 -4.75
C LYS A 301 -7.29 -1.79 -5.18
N LEU A 302 -7.99 -2.82 -5.68
CA LEU A 302 -9.37 -2.69 -6.17
C LEU A 302 -10.41 -2.47 -5.05
N ILE A 303 -10.12 -2.86 -3.81
CA ILE A 303 -10.96 -2.46 -2.67
C ILE A 303 -10.79 -0.97 -2.37
N GLY A 304 -9.59 -0.43 -2.58
CA GLY A 304 -9.35 0.99 -2.51
C GLY A 304 -9.33 1.59 -1.10
N ALA A 305 -9.00 0.78 -0.11
CA ALA A 305 -8.88 1.17 1.29
C ALA A 305 -7.43 1.44 1.71
N GLY A 306 -7.17 1.51 3.01
CA GLY A 306 -5.82 1.54 3.56
C GLY A 306 -5.05 0.25 3.26
N GLN A 307 -3.72 0.31 3.34
CA GLN A 307 -2.88 -0.86 3.12
C GLN A 307 -3.28 -1.99 4.07
N GLY A 308 -3.53 -3.18 3.50
CA GLY A 308 -3.90 -4.36 4.23
C GLY A 308 -3.82 -5.60 3.36
N GLY A 309 -3.57 -6.74 3.98
CA GLY A 309 -3.74 -8.07 3.39
C GLY A 309 -4.98 -8.72 4.01
N ILE A 310 -5.99 -8.96 3.20
CA ILE A 310 -7.23 -9.60 3.64
C ILE A 310 -7.06 -11.10 3.47
N ILE A 311 -7.45 -11.86 4.48
CA ILE A 311 -7.44 -13.33 4.48
C ILE A 311 -8.87 -13.77 4.78
N LEU A 312 -9.46 -14.53 3.85
CA LEU A 312 -10.84 -15.04 3.95
C LEU A 312 -10.86 -16.55 3.73
N GLY A 313 -11.93 -17.20 4.17
CA GLY A 313 -12.16 -18.60 3.84
C GLY A 313 -12.83 -19.38 4.94
N ARG A 314 -12.50 -20.67 5.03
CA ARG A 314 -13.06 -21.59 6.03
C ARG A 314 -12.69 -21.14 7.44
N LYS A 315 -13.66 -21.08 8.32
CA LYS A 315 -13.50 -20.60 9.70
C LYS A 315 -12.38 -21.31 10.46
N SER A 316 -12.30 -22.63 10.35
CA SER A 316 -11.27 -23.44 11.03
C SER A 316 -9.84 -23.08 10.59
N LEU A 317 -9.65 -22.72 9.32
CA LEU A 317 -8.34 -22.32 8.79
C LEU A 317 -8.00 -20.89 9.17
N VAL A 318 -8.96 -19.96 9.06
CA VAL A 318 -8.76 -18.56 9.46
C VAL A 318 -8.45 -18.45 10.95
N GLU A 319 -9.12 -19.22 11.81
CA GLU A 319 -8.83 -19.28 13.26
C GLU A 319 -7.41 -19.81 13.53
N ARG A 320 -6.99 -20.85 12.83
CA ARG A 320 -5.62 -21.37 12.92
C ARG A 320 -4.58 -20.33 12.49
N ILE A 321 -4.86 -19.59 11.41
CA ILE A 321 -4.00 -18.50 10.91
C ILE A 321 -3.92 -17.34 11.94
N ARG A 322 -5.03 -16.94 12.56
CA ARG A 322 -5.07 -15.91 13.61
C ARG A 322 -4.25 -16.29 14.85
N GLN A 323 -4.21 -17.57 15.21
CA GLN A 323 -3.46 -18.05 16.37
C GLN A 323 -1.96 -18.17 16.13
N HIS A 324 -1.50 -18.05 14.88
CA HIS A 324 -0.08 -18.16 14.56
C HIS A 324 0.69 -16.94 15.10
N PRO A 325 1.89 -17.08 15.70
CA PRO A 325 2.66 -15.97 16.27
C PRO A 325 2.91 -14.80 15.31
N LEU A 326 3.11 -15.08 14.02
CA LEU A 326 3.28 -14.05 12.99
C LEU A 326 2.04 -13.17 12.80
N ALA A 327 0.84 -13.62 13.16
CA ALA A 327 -0.36 -12.77 13.10
C ALA A 327 -0.23 -11.52 13.97
N HIS A 328 0.48 -11.63 15.11
CA HIS A 328 0.78 -10.48 15.95
C HIS A 328 1.85 -9.56 15.32
N ALA A 329 2.87 -10.12 14.70
CA ALA A 329 3.92 -9.36 14.03
C ALA A 329 3.40 -8.60 12.79
N PHE A 330 2.44 -9.18 12.08
CA PHE A 330 1.84 -8.62 10.86
C PHE A 330 0.56 -7.82 11.12
N ARG A 331 0.32 -7.44 12.34
CA ARG A 331 -0.89 -6.76 12.78
C ARG A 331 -1.03 -5.39 12.12
N VAL A 332 -2.17 -5.15 11.47
CA VAL A 332 -2.52 -3.86 10.88
C VAL A 332 -2.86 -2.83 11.96
N ASP A 333 -2.61 -1.54 11.68
CA ASP A 333 -2.90 -0.44 12.60
C ASP A 333 -4.39 -0.02 12.59
N LYS A 334 -4.74 0.88 13.52
CA LYS A 334 -6.12 1.34 13.68
C LYS A 334 -6.62 2.17 12.48
N THR A 335 -5.75 2.96 11.84
CA THR A 335 -6.15 3.85 10.75
C THR A 335 -6.50 3.05 9.50
N CYS A 336 -5.71 2.03 9.19
CA CYS A 336 -6.00 1.11 8.10
C CYS A 336 -7.28 0.30 8.34
N LEU A 337 -7.53 -0.18 9.57
CA LEU A 337 -8.78 -0.88 9.90
C LEU A 337 -10.01 0.01 9.79
N MET A 338 -9.93 1.26 10.28
CA MET A 338 -11.01 2.23 10.16
C MET A 338 -11.30 2.58 8.71
N ALA A 339 -10.26 2.82 7.91
CA ALA A 339 -10.40 3.09 6.49
C ALA A 339 -11.02 1.90 5.75
N LEU A 340 -10.54 0.68 6.04
CA LEU A 340 -11.05 -0.53 5.41
C LEU A 340 -12.52 -0.77 5.76
N GLU A 341 -12.89 -0.74 7.05
CA GLU A 341 -14.27 -0.89 7.50
C GLU A 341 -15.21 0.06 6.74
N ARG A 342 -14.87 1.34 6.71
CA ARG A 342 -15.70 2.38 6.10
C ARG A 342 -15.76 2.28 4.59
N THR A 343 -14.64 1.95 3.93
CA THR A 343 -14.62 1.72 2.48
C THR A 343 -15.47 0.52 2.10
N LEU A 344 -15.41 -0.59 2.86
CA LEU A 344 -16.23 -1.77 2.61
C LEU A 344 -17.74 -1.49 2.66
N HIS A 345 -18.18 -0.54 3.47
CA HIS A 345 -19.60 -0.13 3.48
C HIS A 345 -20.10 0.42 2.13
N LEU A 346 -19.23 1.02 1.31
CA LEU A 346 -19.60 1.51 0.00
C LEU A 346 -19.93 0.38 -0.98
N PHE A 347 -19.35 -0.80 -0.79
CA PHE A 347 -19.60 -1.95 -1.67
C PHE A 347 -20.99 -2.58 -1.53
N ARG A 348 -21.74 -2.20 -0.50
CA ARG A 348 -23.15 -2.59 -0.34
C ARG A 348 -24.08 -1.89 -1.34
N ASP A 349 -23.65 -0.74 -1.87
CA ASP A 349 -24.41 0.07 -2.84
C ASP A 349 -23.50 0.38 -4.04
N PRO A 350 -23.62 -0.38 -5.14
CA PRO A 350 -22.78 -0.18 -6.31
C PRO A 350 -22.90 1.19 -6.99
N ASP A 351 -24.06 1.84 -6.90
CA ASP A 351 -24.26 3.18 -7.47
C ASP A 351 -23.58 4.25 -6.62
N ARG A 352 -23.64 4.09 -5.32
CA ARG A 352 -22.88 4.92 -4.37
C ARG A 352 -21.36 4.72 -4.54
N LEU A 353 -20.94 3.47 -4.70
CA LEU A 353 -19.53 3.13 -4.95
C LEU A 353 -18.99 3.88 -6.16
N ALA A 354 -19.70 3.85 -7.29
CA ALA A 354 -19.30 4.53 -8.53
C ALA A 354 -19.20 6.06 -8.37
N ARG A 355 -20.00 6.67 -7.50
CA ARG A 355 -19.97 8.12 -7.25
C ARG A 355 -18.93 8.55 -6.23
N GLU A 356 -18.81 7.84 -5.12
CA GLU A 356 -18.04 8.27 -3.95
C GLU A 356 -16.63 7.69 -3.88
N HIS A 357 -16.41 6.52 -4.50
CA HIS A 357 -15.08 5.90 -4.46
C HIS A 357 -14.22 6.39 -5.63
N PRO A 358 -13.06 7.06 -5.39
CA PRO A 358 -12.26 7.70 -6.43
C PRO A 358 -11.84 6.75 -7.57
N LEU A 359 -11.45 5.51 -7.26
CA LEU A 359 -11.09 4.51 -8.26
C LEU A 359 -12.28 4.18 -9.16
N TYR A 360 -13.43 3.82 -8.57
CA TYR A 360 -14.61 3.41 -9.33
C TYR A 360 -15.24 4.57 -10.08
N ARG A 361 -15.18 5.79 -9.52
CA ARG A 361 -15.56 7.01 -10.24
C ARG A 361 -14.70 7.23 -11.49
N ALA A 362 -13.39 7.04 -11.38
CA ALA A 362 -12.50 7.14 -12.53
C ALA A 362 -12.79 6.07 -13.59
N LEU A 363 -13.04 4.82 -13.17
CA LEU A 363 -13.41 3.71 -14.07
C LEU A 363 -14.78 3.92 -14.74
N ALA A 364 -15.72 4.57 -14.06
CA ALA A 364 -17.07 4.86 -14.57
C ALA A 364 -17.12 6.13 -15.44
N THR A 365 -16.04 6.90 -15.55
CA THR A 365 -16.02 8.15 -16.32
C THR A 365 -16.11 7.85 -17.82
N PRO A 366 -17.13 8.39 -18.54
CA PRO A 366 -17.29 8.18 -19.97
C PRO A 366 -16.10 8.74 -20.76
N LEU A 367 -15.79 8.11 -21.90
CA LEU A 367 -14.68 8.52 -22.76
C LEU A 367 -14.83 9.97 -23.24
N GLU A 368 -16.07 10.37 -23.62
CA GLU A 368 -16.38 11.72 -24.09
C GLU A 368 -16.08 12.79 -23.02
N ALA A 369 -16.30 12.45 -21.73
CA ALA A 369 -15.96 13.34 -20.63
C ALA A 369 -14.44 13.48 -20.45
N LEU A 370 -13.66 12.40 -20.66
CA LEU A 370 -12.22 12.43 -20.62
C LEU A 370 -11.65 13.24 -21.78
N GLU A 371 -12.16 13.07 -23.00
CA GLU A 371 -11.78 13.83 -24.19
C GLU A 371 -12.07 15.33 -24.05
N ALA A 372 -13.19 15.69 -23.39
CA ALA A 372 -13.53 17.08 -23.11
C ALA A 372 -12.61 17.76 -22.07
N CYS A 373 -11.91 16.98 -21.25
CA CYS A 373 -10.95 17.47 -20.25
C CYS A 373 -9.52 17.55 -20.76
N ALA A 374 -9.21 16.89 -21.89
CA ALA A 374 -7.86 16.81 -22.48
C ALA A 374 -7.57 17.99 -23.41
#